data_7959ab1bc28e73e319cc7c22f6db60fb
#
_entry.id   7959ab1bc28e73e319cc7c22f6db60fb
#
_cell.length_a   1.000
_cell.length_b   1.000
_cell.length_c   1.000
_cell.angle_alpha   90.00
_cell.angle_beta   90.00
_cell.angle_gamma   90.00
#
_symmetry.space_group_name_H-M   'P 1'
#
loop_
_entity.id
_entity.type
_entity.pdbx_description
1 polymer ?
#
loop_
_entity_poly.entity_id
_entity_poly.type
_entity_poly.pdbx_seq_one_letter_code
_entity_poly.pdbx_strand_id
1 'polypeptide(L)'
;MSRLLRAPPFSLRRPVPLPPIPPTTASRAASILPATRTALLTRLRPLARTKPPALPLLRRYATYRDPHGREIRPLITSASVSRAARSPGTYVVIGIAVSGAFIFYFSNLETVPVSGRTRFNVYGPDTVREAGEMQYKATMYELEKAGARILPGWDWRTVRVKRVMRKLIPFSGMADEAWEIFVIEDPHTANAFVLPGGKVFVFSGILPLARTDDALAAVLGHEIAHNVADHVGERMSAAIGTNIVLYSAMALVGFLGFGPLLMHYVGSRFLDIAFGNPMSRLQESEADYIGLIMMSEACFNPADAVAFWQRMEQAKGEEVPEWLSTHPSNVSRIKRIQEWLPEAMERRQNSDCHTTTAFADLFRRALSQGIIII
;
A
#
# COMPACT_ATOMS: atom_id res chain seq x y z
N MET A 1 -29.39 -38.89 3.57
CA MET A 1 -28.41 -38.86 4.65
C MET A 1 -27.08 -38.39 4.08
N SER A 2 -26.90 -37.08 4.01
CA SER A 2 -25.73 -36.46 3.41
C SER A 2 -24.84 -35.94 4.55
N ARG A 3 -23.67 -36.58 4.74
CA ARG A 3 -22.62 -36.06 5.66
C ARG A 3 -21.87 -34.97 4.94
N LEU A 4 -22.14 -33.72 5.31
CA LEU A 4 -21.33 -32.58 5.00
C LEU A 4 -19.98 -32.74 5.75
N LEU A 5 -18.91 -32.97 5.03
CA LEU A 5 -17.54 -32.89 5.52
C LEU A 5 -17.24 -31.44 5.85
N ARG A 6 -17.30 -31.09 7.13
CA ARG A 6 -16.76 -29.83 7.64
C ARG A 6 -15.25 -29.91 7.56
N ALA A 7 -14.64 -28.95 6.84
CA ALA A 7 -13.22 -28.72 6.91
C ALA A 7 -12.82 -28.39 8.37
N PRO A 8 -11.68 -28.88 8.85
CA PRO A 8 -11.23 -28.58 10.20
C PRO A 8 -10.94 -27.09 10.33
N PRO A 9 -11.21 -26.48 11.51
CA PRO A 9 -10.89 -25.07 11.73
C PRO A 9 -9.38 -24.86 11.63
N PHE A 10 -9.00 -23.79 10.98
CA PHE A 10 -7.64 -23.29 10.86
C PHE A 10 -6.91 -23.37 12.21
N SER A 11 -5.95 -24.26 12.35
CA SER A 11 -5.09 -24.33 13.53
C SER A 11 -4.13 -23.13 13.44
N LEU A 12 -4.44 -22.07 14.16
CA LEU A 12 -3.56 -20.93 14.38
C LEU A 12 -2.31 -21.40 15.14
N ARG A 13 -1.33 -21.95 14.45
CA ARG A 13 0.02 -22.02 15.00
C ARG A 13 0.52 -20.58 15.15
N ARG A 14 1.15 -20.29 16.29
CA ARG A 14 1.66 -18.96 16.63
C ARG A 14 2.46 -18.39 15.45
N PRO A 15 2.23 -17.11 15.07
CA PRO A 15 2.99 -16.47 14.01
C PRO A 15 4.49 -16.50 14.39
N VAL A 16 5.32 -16.90 13.46
CA VAL A 16 6.77 -16.73 13.57
C VAL A 16 7.02 -15.24 13.40
N PRO A 17 7.63 -14.56 14.37
CA PRO A 17 7.90 -13.12 14.24
C PRO A 17 8.85 -12.91 13.05
N LEU A 18 8.54 -11.94 12.22
CA LEU A 18 9.45 -11.49 11.15
C LEU A 18 10.80 -11.12 11.78
N PRO A 19 11.92 -11.53 11.21
CA PRO A 19 13.23 -11.15 11.72
C PRO A 19 13.36 -9.63 11.72
N PRO A 20 13.94 -9.01 12.77
CA PRO A 20 14.09 -7.58 12.87
C PRO A 20 14.89 -7.05 11.67
N ILE A 21 14.40 -5.97 11.05
CA ILE A 21 15.07 -5.26 9.97
C ILE A 21 16.37 -4.67 10.58
N PRO A 22 17.57 -5.02 10.09
CA PRO A 22 18.79 -4.42 10.58
C PRO A 22 18.78 -2.90 10.31
N PRO A 23 19.28 -2.07 11.25
CA PRO A 23 19.37 -0.63 11.03
C PRO A 23 20.28 -0.37 9.83
N THR A 24 19.82 0.45 8.90
CA THR A 24 20.59 0.94 7.77
C THR A 24 21.78 1.73 8.30
N THR A 25 22.98 1.17 8.20
CA THR A 25 24.23 1.87 8.45
C THR A 25 24.37 2.98 7.42
N ALA A 26 24.24 4.21 7.88
CA ALA A 26 24.58 5.39 7.08
C ALA A 26 26.07 5.34 6.75
N SER A 27 26.40 5.13 5.49
CA SER A 27 27.76 5.22 4.95
C SER A 27 28.25 6.65 5.13
N ARG A 28 29.18 6.84 6.07
CA ARG A 28 30.00 8.05 6.16
C ARG A 28 30.99 8.04 4.99
N ALA A 29 30.72 8.83 3.98
CA ALA A 29 31.73 9.21 3.01
C ALA A 29 32.73 10.16 3.71
N ALA A 30 33.93 9.65 4.02
CA ALA A 30 35.06 10.42 4.48
C ALA A 30 35.70 11.08 3.25
N SER A 31 35.53 12.37 3.06
CA SER A 31 36.32 13.16 2.14
C SER A 31 37.63 13.57 2.83
N ILE A 32 38.72 13.02 2.31
CA ILE A 32 40.09 13.41 2.66
C ILE A 32 40.43 14.67 1.86
N LEU A 33 40.69 15.77 2.54
CA LEU A 33 41.40 16.95 1.97
C LEU A 33 42.68 17.19 2.75
N PRO A 34 43.80 17.49 2.08
CA PRO A 34 45.08 17.64 2.71
C PRO A 34 45.22 19.02 3.39
N ALA A 35 45.87 18.99 4.53
CA ALA A 35 46.24 20.17 5.30
C ALA A 35 47.35 20.94 4.60
N THR A 36 47.16 22.22 4.32
CA THR A 36 48.23 23.19 4.15
C THR A 36 48.14 24.25 5.24
N ARG A 37 49.16 24.24 6.10
CA ARG A 37 49.46 25.30 7.07
C ARG A 37 49.86 26.57 6.34
N THR A 38 49.23 27.68 6.65
CA THR A 38 49.97 28.98 6.69
C THR A 38 49.32 29.86 7.75
N ALA A 39 50.08 30.15 8.77
CA ALA A 39 49.72 31.07 9.83
C ALA A 39 49.86 32.50 9.33
N LEU A 40 48.82 33.31 9.49
CA LEU A 40 48.93 34.77 9.51
C LEU A 40 48.09 35.30 10.67
N LEU A 41 48.77 35.63 11.74
CA LEU A 41 48.26 36.39 12.88
C LEU A 41 48.03 37.85 12.43
N THR A 42 46.79 38.19 12.13
CA THR A 42 46.37 39.58 12.01
C THR A 42 45.45 39.93 13.18
N ARG A 43 45.91 40.82 14.02
CA ARG A 43 45.16 41.38 15.16
C ARG A 43 43.89 42.06 14.63
N LEU A 44 42.74 41.49 14.91
CA LEU A 44 41.45 42.15 14.72
C LEU A 44 41.12 42.94 16.00
N ARG A 45 41.01 44.25 15.85
CA ARG A 45 40.43 45.16 16.84
C ARG A 45 39.00 44.76 17.14
N PRO A 46 38.51 44.86 18.37
CA PRO A 46 37.10 44.60 18.67
C PRO A 46 36.23 45.65 17.98
N LEU A 47 35.47 45.24 17.01
CA LEU A 47 34.40 46.05 16.41
C LEU A 47 33.36 46.33 17.49
N ALA A 48 33.09 47.62 17.71
CA ALA A 48 32.03 48.08 18.58
C ALA A 48 30.71 47.37 18.23
N ARG A 49 30.08 46.76 19.25
CA ARG A 49 28.74 46.21 19.15
C ARG A 49 27.78 47.33 18.82
N THR A 50 27.53 47.56 17.52
CA THR A 50 26.38 48.31 17.08
C THR A 50 25.15 47.48 17.39
N LYS A 51 24.26 48.01 18.22
CA LYS A 51 22.92 47.40 18.43
C LYS A 51 22.30 47.19 17.04
N PRO A 52 21.77 45.97 16.72
CA PRO A 52 21.06 45.77 15.49
C PRO A 52 19.93 46.82 15.44
N PRO A 53 19.64 47.41 14.26
CA PRO A 53 18.52 48.33 14.13
C PRO A 53 17.26 47.59 14.61
N ALA A 54 16.52 48.20 15.53
CA ALA A 54 15.26 47.69 15.98
C ALA A 54 14.40 47.49 14.72
N LEU A 55 14.09 46.23 14.41
CA LEU A 55 13.12 45.91 13.38
C LEU A 55 11.88 46.78 13.64
N PRO A 56 11.40 47.54 12.65
CA PRO A 56 10.25 48.40 12.82
C PRO A 56 9.10 47.48 13.31
N LEU A 57 8.73 47.69 14.58
CA LEU A 57 7.58 47.06 15.21
C LEU A 57 6.43 47.03 14.19
N LEU A 58 6.00 45.83 13.88
CA LEU A 58 4.80 45.45 13.13
C LEU A 58 3.87 46.65 12.93
N ARG A 59 3.72 47.07 11.66
CA ARG A 59 2.75 48.07 11.22
C ARG A 59 1.46 47.90 12.04
N ARG A 60 1.07 48.99 12.72
CA ARG A 60 -0.28 49.13 13.28
C ARG A 60 -1.23 48.67 12.19
N TYR A 61 -1.99 47.60 12.46
CA TYR A 61 -3.04 47.15 11.56
C TYR A 61 -3.89 48.36 11.22
N ALA A 62 -3.99 48.68 9.92
CA ALA A 62 -4.89 49.73 9.46
C ALA A 62 -6.28 49.36 9.98
N THR A 63 -6.85 50.23 10.79
CA THR A 63 -8.23 50.06 11.27
C THR A 63 -9.12 50.14 10.04
N TYR A 64 -9.67 49.01 9.60
CA TYR A 64 -10.61 48.95 8.52
C TYR A 64 -11.93 49.54 9.04
N ARG A 65 -12.41 50.60 8.37
CA ARG A 65 -13.71 51.21 8.70
C ARG A 65 -14.75 50.70 7.70
N ASP A 66 -15.93 50.35 8.19
CA ASP A 66 -17.06 50.01 7.36
C ASP A 66 -17.54 51.25 6.53
N PRO A 67 -18.39 51.08 5.55
CA PRO A 67 -18.94 52.20 4.77
C PRO A 67 -19.65 53.26 5.60
N HIS A 68 -20.02 52.94 6.85
CA HIS A 68 -20.66 53.83 7.83
C HIS A 68 -19.65 54.44 8.81
N GLY A 69 -18.35 54.30 8.60
CA GLY A 69 -17.29 54.93 9.42
C GLY A 69 -16.98 54.21 10.72
N ARG A 70 -17.59 53.07 11.00
CA ARG A 70 -17.37 52.28 12.22
C ARG A 70 -16.08 51.47 12.11
N GLU A 71 -15.27 51.49 13.18
CA GLU A 71 -14.07 50.66 13.26
C GLU A 71 -14.42 49.18 13.30
N ILE A 72 -14.05 48.40 12.28
CA ILE A 72 -14.16 46.96 12.30
C ILE A 72 -12.96 46.45 13.08
N ARG A 73 -13.19 45.95 14.30
CA ARG A 73 -12.18 45.30 15.12
C ARG A 73 -11.99 43.87 14.59
N PRO A 74 -10.75 43.44 14.25
CA PRO A 74 -10.52 42.04 13.90
C PRO A 74 -10.91 41.17 15.10
N LEU A 75 -11.70 40.12 14.83
CA LEU A 75 -12.14 39.14 15.84
C LEU A 75 -10.97 38.48 16.55
N ILE A 76 -9.83 38.35 15.85
CA ILE A 76 -8.61 37.78 16.39
C ILE A 76 -7.47 38.80 16.29
N THR A 77 -6.91 39.20 17.42
CA THR A 77 -5.74 40.08 17.50
C THR A 77 -4.52 39.27 17.96
N SER A 78 -3.33 39.72 17.60
CA SER A 78 -2.08 39.10 18.08
C SER A 78 -2.01 39.04 19.62
N ALA A 79 -2.60 40.05 20.28
CA ALA A 79 -2.70 40.11 21.74
C ALA A 79 -3.67 39.05 22.29
N SER A 80 -4.79 38.76 21.60
CA SER A 80 -5.71 37.70 22.02
C SER A 80 -5.12 36.32 21.82
N VAL A 81 -4.41 36.09 20.70
CA VAL A 81 -3.71 34.83 20.42
C VAL A 81 -2.60 34.59 21.46
N SER A 82 -1.77 35.60 21.76
CA SER A 82 -0.68 35.43 22.73
C SER A 82 -1.20 35.22 24.16
N ARG A 83 -2.33 35.81 24.50
CA ARG A 83 -3.00 35.59 25.80
C ARG A 83 -3.60 34.21 25.90
N ALA A 84 -4.28 33.73 24.84
CA ALA A 84 -4.79 32.40 24.78
C ALA A 84 -3.66 31.36 24.87
N ALA A 85 -2.58 31.55 24.08
CA ALA A 85 -1.43 30.65 24.10
C ALA A 85 -0.73 30.52 25.45
N ARG A 86 -0.85 31.52 26.34
CA ARG A 86 -0.26 31.51 27.68
C ARG A 86 -1.25 31.13 28.79
N SER A 87 -2.50 30.86 28.45
CA SER A 87 -3.50 30.52 29.47
C SER A 87 -3.35 29.09 29.96
N PRO A 88 -3.48 28.79 31.25
CA PRO A 88 -3.49 27.41 31.76
C PRO A 88 -4.54 26.55 31.09
N GLY A 89 -5.70 27.11 30.73
CA GLY A 89 -6.77 26.40 30.03
C GLY A 89 -6.32 25.88 28.66
N THR A 90 -5.47 26.61 27.93
CA THR A 90 -4.94 26.15 26.66
C THR A 90 -4.06 24.90 26.81
N TYR A 91 -3.22 24.85 27.83
CA TYR A 91 -2.40 23.67 28.11
C TYR A 91 -3.25 22.46 28.49
N VAL A 92 -4.35 22.67 29.25
CA VAL A 92 -5.30 21.60 29.58
C VAL A 92 -5.99 21.07 28.32
N VAL A 93 -6.48 21.96 27.45
CA VAL A 93 -7.09 21.55 26.16
C VAL A 93 -6.10 20.79 25.28
N ILE A 94 -4.85 21.27 25.15
CA ILE A 94 -3.81 20.57 24.41
C ILE A 94 -3.53 19.20 25.04
N GLY A 95 -3.43 19.13 26.37
CA GLY A 95 -3.22 17.87 27.08
C GLY A 95 -4.34 16.85 26.81
N ILE A 96 -5.59 17.28 26.86
CA ILE A 96 -6.76 16.43 26.55
C ILE A 96 -6.71 15.99 25.08
N ALA A 97 -6.43 16.90 24.15
CA ALA A 97 -6.35 16.59 22.72
C ALA A 97 -5.23 15.59 22.42
N VAL A 98 -4.05 15.77 23.00
CA VAL A 98 -2.91 14.87 22.85
C VAL A 98 -3.23 13.49 23.44
N SER A 99 -3.77 13.45 24.66
CA SER A 99 -4.18 12.19 25.30
C SER A 99 -5.25 11.47 24.49
N GLY A 100 -6.25 12.19 23.99
CA GLY A 100 -7.28 11.64 23.10
C GLY A 100 -6.69 11.06 21.80
N ALA A 101 -5.73 11.76 21.20
CA ALA A 101 -5.04 11.27 20.00
C ALA A 101 -4.23 9.99 20.28
N PHE A 102 -3.55 9.93 21.43
CA PHE A 102 -2.85 8.69 21.84
C PHE A 102 -3.82 7.53 22.06
N ILE A 103 -4.90 7.75 22.82
CA ILE A 103 -5.92 6.72 23.05
C ILE A 103 -6.49 6.25 21.71
N PHE A 104 -6.87 7.18 20.84
CA PHE A 104 -7.39 6.86 19.51
C PHE A 104 -6.41 6.03 18.68
N TYR A 105 -5.13 6.41 18.65
CA TYR A 105 -4.10 5.66 17.91
C TYR A 105 -3.95 4.22 18.45
N PHE A 106 -3.76 4.07 19.78
CA PHE A 106 -3.56 2.76 20.38
C PHE A 106 -4.79 1.86 20.33
N SER A 107 -6.00 2.44 20.38
CA SER A 107 -7.27 1.69 20.28
C SER A 107 -7.54 1.16 18.87
N ASN A 108 -6.85 1.69 17.85
CA ASN A 108 -7.01 1.29 16.45
C ASN A 108 -5.75 0.59 15.91
N LEU A 109 -4.94 0.02 16.79
CA LEU A 109 -3.87 -0.89 16.40
C LEU A 109 -4.43 -2.30 16.25
N GLU A 110 -4.18 -2.92 15.12
CA GLU A 110 -4.57 -4.29 14.83
C GLU A 110 -3.38 -5.10 14.28
N THR A 111 -3.47 -6.41 14.35
CA THR A 111 -2.42 -7.32 13.86
C THR A 111 -2.88 -7.95 12.56
N VAL A 112 -2.07 -7.82 11.52
CA VAL A 112 -2.32 -8.43 10.21
C VAL A 112 -2.23 -9.95 10.37
N PRO A 113 -3.26 -10.71 9.94
CA PRO A 113 -3.17 -12.17 9.88
C PRO A 113 -1.98 -12.61 9.01
N VAL A 114 -1.44 -13.79 9.24
CA VAL A 114 -0.32 -14.39 8.51
C VAL A 114 1.02 -13.70 8.79
N SER A 115 1.17 -12.39 8.58
CA SER A 115 2.46 -11.68 8.79
C SER A 115 2.73 -11.36 10.26
N GLY A 116 1.69 -11.23 11.08
CA GLY A 116 1.81 -10.82 12.48
C GLY A 116 2.20 -9.36 12.68
N ARG A 117 2.25 -8.54 11.62
CA ARG A 117 2.59 -7.13 11.70
C ARG A 117 1.48 -6.33 12.38
N THR A 118 1.86 -5.42 13.29
CA THR A 118 0.93 -4.46 13.86
C THR A 118 0.85 -3.22 12.98
N ARG A 119 -0.38 -2.75 12.71
CA ARG A 119 -0.67 -1.56 11.90
C ARG A 119 -1.75 -0.71 12.56
N PHE A 120 -1.81 0.55 12.16
CA PHE A 120 -2.91 1.45 12.51
C PHE A 120 -4.00 1.36 11.43
N ASN A 121 -5.21 0.94 11.82
CA ASN A 121 -6.35 0.86 10.91
C ASN A 121 -7.64 1.29 11.63
N VAL A 122 -8.32 2.27 11.07
CA VAL A 122 -9.55 2.88 11.61
C VAL A 122 -10.77 2.42 10.83
N TYR A 123 -10.56 2.01 9.58
CA TYR A 123 -11.66 1.65 8.70
C TYR A 123 -11.97 0.16 8.81
N GLY A 124 -13.23 -0.14 9.13
CA GLY A 124 -13.71 -1.51 9.12
C GLY A 124 -13.87 -2.07 7.71
N PRO A 125 -14.00 -3.41 7.57
CA PRO A 125 -14.05 -4.11 6.29
C PRO A 125 -15.18 -3.64 5.38
N ASP A 126 -16.33 -3.22 5.93
CA ASP A 126 -17.46 -2.73 5.13
C ASP A 126 -17.13 -1.41 4.43
N THR A 127 -16.47 -0.47 5.13
CA THR A 127 -16.05 0.81 4.54
C THR A 127 -14.98 0.60 3.45
N VAL A 128 -14.06 -0.34 3.67
CA VAL A 128 -13.03 -0.68 2.68
C VAL A 128 -13.67 -1.34 1.45
N ARG A 129 -14.66 -2.22 1.65
CA ARG A 129 -15.43 -2.83 0.55
C ARG A 129 -16.21 -1.78 -0.24
N GLU A 130 -16.85 -0.82 0.44
CA GLU A 130 -17.56 0.30 -0.23
C GLU A 130 -16.58 1.16 -1.07
N ALA A 131 -15.40 1.45 -0.55
CA ALA A 131 -14.36 2.15 -1.30
C ALA A 131 -13.90 1.33 -2.52
N GLY A 132 -13.77 0.00 -2.38
CA GLY A 132 -13.49 -0.92 -3.47
C GLY A 132 -14.57 -0.89 -4.56
N GLU A 133 -15.85 -0.88 -4.16
CA GLU A 133 -16.98 -0.78 -5.10
C GLU A 133 -17.02 0.56 -5.85
N MET A 134 -16.70 1.66 -5.16
CA MET A 134 -16.56 2.96 -5.83
C MET A 134 -15.42 2.95 -6.86
N GLN A 135 -14.28 2.38 -6.49
CA GLN A 135 -13.14 2.25 -7.40
C GLN A 135 -13.45 1.31 -8.58
N TYR A 136 -14.18 0.22 -8.34
CA TYR A 136 -14.66 -0.68 -9.39
C TYR A 136 -15.50 0.06 -10.44
N LYS A 137 -16.49 0.85 -9.99
CA LYS A 137 -17.34 1.65 -10.90
C LYS A 137 -16.52 2.67 -11.69
N ALA A 138 -15.56 3.34 -11.03
CA ALA A 138 -14.65 4.27 -11.69
C ALA A 138 -13.80 3.57 -12.75
N THR A 139 -13.22 2.41 -12.41
CA THR A 139 -12.40 1.61 -13.34
C THR A 139 -13.23 1.15 -14.55
N MET A 140 -14.43 0.63 -14.33
CA MET A 140 -15.31 0.19 -15.43
C MET A 140 -15.69 1.36 -16.34
N TYR A 141 -15.99 2.53 -15.79
CA TYR A 141 -16.27 3.74 -16.56
C TYR A 141 -15.08 4.17 -17.44
N GLU A 142 -13.87 4.18 -16.88
CA GLU A 142 -12.67 4.54 -17.66
C GLU A 142 -12.35 3.49 -18.74
N LEU A 143 -12.53 2.20 -18.47
CA LEU A 143 -12.38 1.14 -19.47
C LEU A 143 -13.39 1.29 -20.61
N GLU A 144 -14.65 1.57 -20.30
CA GLU A 144 -15.69 1.80 -21.31
C GLU A 144 -15.39 3.03 -22.16
N LYS A 145 -15.02 4.14 -21.52
CA LYS A 145 -14.64 5.41 -22.18
C LYS A 145 -13.42 5.25 -23.09
N ALA A 146 -12.46 4.41 -22.68
CA ALA A 146 -11.30 4.07 -23.50
C ALA A 146 -11.61 3.07 -24.63
N GLY A 147 -12.82 2.54 -24.69
CA GLY A 147 -13.20 1.49 -25.65
C GLY A 147 -12.47 0.18 -25.40
N ALA A 148 -12.04 -0.08 -24.15
CA ALA A 148 -11.28 -1.27 -23.80
C ALA A 148 -12.16 -2.54 -23.92
N ARG A 149 -11.61 -3.58 -24.49
CA ARG A 149 -12.31 -4.84 -24.68
C ARG A 149 -12.09 -5.78 -23.49
N ILE A 150 -13.14 -6.11 -22.78
CA ILE A 150 -13.13 -7.18 -21.79
C ILE A 150 -13.31 -8.52 -22.50
N LEU A 151 -12.40 -9.45 -22.26
CA LEU A 151 -12.39 -10.75 -22.89
C LEU A 151 -13.51 -11.65 -22.33
N PRO A 152 -14.21 -12.38 -23.19
CA PRO A 152 -15.29 -13.26 -22.74
C PRO A 152 -14.75 -14.43 -21.94
N GLY A 153 -15.66 -15.07 -21.17
CA GLY A 153 -15.32 -16.17 -20.27
C GLY A 153 -14.72 -17.42 -20.94
N TRP A 154 -14.92 -17.58 -22.25
CA TRP A 154 -14.39 -18.68 -23.05
C TRP A 154 -13.02 -18.39 -23.68
N ASP A 155 -12.55 -17.11 -23.67
CA ASP A 155 -11.21 -16.78 -24.14
C ASP A 155 -10.17 -17.53 -23.30
N TRP A 156 -9.17 -18.11 -23.94
CA TRP A 156 -8.17 -18.93 -23.27
C TRP A 156 -7.41 -18.16 -22.17
N ARG A 157 -7.21 -16.84 -22.31
CA ARG A 157 -6.59 -15.95 -21.33
C ARG A 157 -7.47 -15.85 -20.09
N THR A 158 -8.76 -15.63 -20.29
CA THR A 158 -9.75 -15.59 -19.20
C THR A 158 -9.86 -16.94 -18.51
N VAL A 159 -9.90 -18.03 -19.27
CA VAL A 159 -9.93 -19.39 -18.72
C VAL A 159 -8.70 -19.67 -17.87
N ARG A 160 -7.53 -19.25 -18.34
CA ARG A 160 -6.25 -19.39 -17.62
C ARG A 160 -6.28 -18.63 -16.28
N VAL A 161 -6.65 -17.35 -16.30
CA VAL A 161 -6.75 -16.52 -15.07
C VAL A 161 -7.76 -17.14 -14.10
N LYS A 162 -8.95 -17.51 -14.55
CA LYS A 162 -9.97 -18.16 -13.73
C LYS A 162 -9.50 -19.48 -13.11
N ARG A 163 -8.71 -20.25 -13.85
CA ARG A 163 -8.14 -21.52 -13.35
C ARG A 163 -7.18 -21.28 -12.19
N VAL A 164 -6.29 -20.27 -12.30
CA VAL A 164 -5.36 -19.92 -11.24
C VAL A 164 -6.11 -19.36 -10.03
N MET A 165 -7.03 -18.42 -10.23
CA MET A 165 -7.85 -17.83 -9.17
C MET A 165 -8.64 -18.88 -8.40
N ARG A 166 -9.25 -19.84 -9.08
CA ARG A 166 -10.02 -20.93 -8.44
C ARG A 166 -9.18 -21.73 -7.45
N LYS A 167 -7.88 -21.85 -7.67
CA LYS A 167 -6.96 -22.53 -6.75
C LYS A 167 -6.49 -21.62 -5.61
N LEU A 168 -6.33 -20.31 -5.84
CA LEU A 168 -5.85 -19.37 -4.83
C LEU A 168 -6.95 -18.97 -3.83
N ILE A 169 -8.18 -18.75 -4.30
CA ILE A 169 -9.31 -18.25 -3.48
C ILE A 169 -9.51 -19.05 -2.18
N PRO A 170 -9.50 -20.39 -2.18
CA PRO A 170 -9.70 -21.18 -0.94
C PRO A 170 -8.64 -20.91 0.14
N PHE A 171 -7.44 -20.49 -0.26
CA PHE A 171 -6.30 -20.21 0.63
C PHE A 171 -6.14 -18.72 0.96
N SER A 172 -7.01 -17.87 0.40
CA SER A 172 -6.96 -16.41 0.66
C SER A 172 -7.56 -16.02 2.01
N GLY A 173 -8.36 -16.88 2.64
CA GLY A 173 -9.21 -16.50 3.77
C GLY A 173 -10.41 -15.62 3.39
N MET A 174 -10.62 -15.36 2.10
CA MET A 174 -11.67 -14.49 1.54
C MET A 174 -12.58 -15.29 0.58
N ALA A 175 -12.81 -16.58 0.87
CA ALA A 175 -13.59 -17.47 0.00
C ALA A 175 -15.06 -17.02 -0.15
N ASP A 176 -15.60 -16.30 0.83
CA ASP A 176 -16.99 -15.83 0.86
C ASP A 176 -17.20 -14.52 0.07
N GLU A 177 -16.13 -13.89 -0.44
CA GLU A 177 -16.25 -12.69 -1.27
C GLU A 177 -16.85 -13.02 -2.66
N ALA A 178 -17.56 -12.04 -3.22
CA ALA A 178 -18.14 -12.14 -4.57
C ALA A 178 -17.07 -11.92 -5.65
N TRP A 179 -16.23 -12.93 -5.90
CA TRP A 179 -15.14 -12.86 -6.86
C TRP A 179 -15.62 -12.69 -8.30
N GLU A 180 -15.21 -11.60 -8.92
CA GLU A 180 -15.42 -11.32 -10.34
C GLU A 180 -14.07 -11.08 -11.03
N ILE A 181 -13.88 -11.69 -12.21
CA ILE A 181 -12.60 -11.68 -12.91
C ILE A 181 -12.81 -11.05 -14.29
N PHE A 182 -12.11 -9.97 -14.53
CA PHE A 182 -12.08 -9.18 -15.76
C PHE A 182 -10.71 -9.28 -16.40
N VAL A 183 -10.63 -9.82 -17.61
CA VAL A 183 -9.40 -9.83 -18.42
C VAL A 183 -9.55 -8.81 -19.53
N ILE A 184 -8.69 -7.80 -19.53
CA ILE A 184 -8.71 -6.70 -20.49
C ILE A 184 -7.77 -7.00 -21.64
N GLU A 185 -8.27 -6.88 -22.86
CA GLU A 185 -7.44 -7.05 -24.06
C GLU A 185 -6.59 -5.80 -24.29
N ASP A 186 -5.45 -5.76 -23.64
CA ASP A 186 -4.42 -4.74 -23.83
C ASP A 186 -3.04 -5.42 -23.73
N PRO A 187 -2.42 -5.75 -24.87
CA PRO A 187 -1.12 -6.43 -24.90
C PRO A 187 0.04 -5.52 -24.49
N HIS A 188 -0.15 -4.20 -24.48
CA HIS A 188 0.89 -3.22 -24.15
C HIS A 188 0.93 -2.90 -22.67
N THR A 189 -0.18 -3.06 -21.97
CA THR A 189 -0.26 -2.84 -20.52
C THR A 189 0.01 -4.13 -19.76
N ALA A 190 1.17 -4.20 -19.12
CA ALA A 190 1.50 -5.29 -18.20
C ALA A 190 1.06 -4.92 -16.77
N ASN A 191 -0.21 -5.16 -16.44
CA ASN A 191 -0.80 -4.80 -15.17
C ASN A 191 -1.80 -5.86 -14.69
N ALA A 192 -1.97 -5.96 -13.36
CA ALA A 192 -3.05 -6.69 -12.70
C ALA A 192 -3.29 -6.06 -11.33
N PHE A 193 -4.53 -6.10 -10.84
CA PHE A 193 -4.86 -5.66 -9.49
C PHE A 193 -6.16 -6.31 -9.00
N VAL A 194 -6.29 -6.37 -7.68
CA VAL A 194 -7.49 -6.85 -7.00
C VAL A 194 -8.03 -5.77 -6.08
N LEU A 195 -9.27 -5.35 -6.32
CA LEU A 195 -9.95 -4.39 -5.46
C LEU A 195 -10.65 -5.10 -4.29
N PRO A 196 -10.83 -4.41 -3.16
CA PRO A 196 -11.67 -4.90 -2.07
C PRO A 196 -13.07 -5.31 -2.56
N GLY A 197 -13.59 -6.42 -2.03
CA GLY A 197 -14.83 -7.02 -2.53
C GLY A 197 -14.65 -8.01 -3.69
N GLY A 198 -13.38 -8.46 -3.96
CA GLY A 198 -13.10 -9.57 -4.86
C GLY A 198 -13.14 -9.23 -6.36
N LYS A 199 -12.95 -7.96 -6.76
CA LYS A 199 -12.93 -7.56 -8.17
C LYS A 199 -11.51 -7.63 -8.72
N VAL A 200 -11.24 -8.57 -9.62
CA VAL A 200 -9.92 -8.89 -10.20
C VAL A 200 -9.82 -8.36 -11.61
N PHE A 201 -8.84 -7.53 -11.86
CA PHE A 201 -8.53 -6.98 -13.18
C PHE A 201 -7.16 -7.48 -13.64
N VAL A 202 -7.09 -8.01 -14.86
CA VAL A 202 -5.84 -8.52 -15.47
C VAL A 202 -5.75 -8.00 -16.89
N PHE A 203 -4.74 -7.21 -17.18
CA PHE A 203 -4.44 -6.77 -18.53
C PHE A 203 -3.63 -7.85 -19.27
N SER A 204 -3.96 -8.10 -20.52
CA SER A 204 -3.38 -9.22 -21.26
C SER A 204 -1.86 -9.13 -21.44
N GLY A 205 -1.28 -7.93 -21.37
CA GLY A 205 0.16 -7.70 -21.46
C GLY A 205 0.99 -8.28 -20.31
N ILE A 206 0.38 -8.61 -19.15
CA ILE A 206 1.13 -9.27 -18.07
C ILE A 206 1.32 -10.78 -18.33
N LEU A 207 0.43 -11.41 -19.12
CA LEU A 207 0.43 -12.85 -19.33
C LEU A 207 1.69 -13.39 -20.02
N PRO A 208 2.33 -12.70 -21.00
CA PRO A 208 3.62 -13.10 -21.56
C PRO A 208 4.77 -13.06 -20.53
N LEU A 209 4.71 -12.16 -19.53
CA LEU A 209 5.67 -12.09 -18.43
C LEU A 209 5.43 -13.22 -17.41
N ALA A 210 4.16 -13.50 -17.12
CA ALA A 210 3.71 -14.62 -16.29
C ALA A 210 3.58 -15.91 -17.15
N ARG A 211 4.71 -16.43 -17.63
CA ARG A 211 4.78 -17.53 -18.61
C ARG A 211 4.06 -18.80 -18.20
N THR A 212 4.12 -19.15 -16.91
CA THR A 212 3.50 -20.34 -16.31
C THR A 212 2.29 -19.97 -15.45
N ASP A 213 1.44 -20.93 -15.13
CA ASP A 213 0.36 -20.73 -14.17
C ASP A 213 0.92 -20.46 -12.76
N ASP A 214 2.09 -21.02 -12.42
CA ASP A 214 2.78 -20.75 -11.17
C ASP A 214 3.25 -19.31 -11.07
N ALA A 215 3.82 -18.76 -12.15
CA ALA A 215 4.20 -17.36 -12.20
C ALA A 215 2.99 -16.42 -12.17
N LEU A 216 1.86 -16.80 -12.81
CA LEU A 216 0.62 -16.05 -12.72
C LEU A 216 0.03 -16.12 -11.31
N ALA A 217 0.17 -17.25 -10.62
CA ALA A 217 -0.24 -17.39 -9.23
C ALA A 217 0.59 -16.52 -8.30
N ALA A 218 1.88 -16.30 -8.59
CA ALA A 218 2.69 -15.36 -7.82
C ALA A 218 2.17 -13.92 -7.94
N VAL A 219 1.77 -13.48 -9.15
CA VAL A 219 1.17 -12.15 -9.36
C VAL A 219 -0.17 -12.05 -8.65
N LEU A 220 -1.10 -12.95 -8.95
CA LEU A 220 -2.46 -12.88 -8.40
C LEU A 220 -2.48 -13.11 -6.89
N GLY A 221 -1.60 -13.97 -6.36
CA GLY A 221 -1.42 -14.18 -4.94
C GLY A 221 -0.92 -12.92 -4.24
N HIS A 222 0.01 -12.18 -4.85
CA HIS A 222 0.48 -10.88 -4.38
C HIS A 222 -0.66 -9.84 -4.34
N GLU A 223 -1.48 -9.76 -5.40
CA GLU A 223 -2.62 -8.85 -5.45
C GLU A 223 -3.70 -9.20 -4.41
N ILE A 224 -4.01 -10.49 -4.25
CA ILE A 224 -4.92 -10.95 -3.21
C ILE A 224 -4.36 -10.62 -1.82
N ALA A 225 -3.05 -10.78 -1.62
CA ALA A 225 -2.40 -10.49 -0.34
C ALA A 225 -2.54 -9.04 0.10
N HIS A 226 -2.59 -8.07 -0.83
CA HIS A 226 -2.90 -6.68 -0.51
C HIS A 226 -4.30 -6.52 0.12
N ASN A 227 -5.28 -7.32 -0.30
CA ASN A 227 -6.60 -7.32 0.31
C ASN A 227 -6.63 -8.10 1.63
N VAL A 228 -5.97 -9.26 1.72
CA VAL A 228 -5.85 -10.06 2.95
C VAL A 228 -5.19 -9.24 4.07
N ALA A 229 -4.13 -8.49 3.72
CA ALA A 229 -3.46 -7.58 4.63
C ALA A 229 -4.19 -6.23 4.75
N ASP A 230 -5.31 -6.02 4.08
CA ASP A 230 -6.09 -4.77 4.06
C ASP A 230 -5.22 -3.52 3.90
N HIS A 231 -4.30 -3.55 2.95
CA HIS A 231 -3.40 -2.41 2.67
C HIS A 231 -4.16 -1.16 2.21
N VAL A 232 -5.36 -1.33 1.64
CA VAL A 232 -6.23 -0.21 1.27
C VAL A 232 -6.75 0.49 2.53
N GLY A 233 -7.28 -0.25 3.51
CA GLY A 233 -7.74 0.30 4.79
C GLY A 233 -6.62 0.99 5.57
N GLU A 234 -5.42 0.40 5.60
CA GLU A 234 -4.23 1.00 6.22
C GLU A 234 -3.86 2.33 5.55
N ARG A 235 -3.88 2.42 4.21
CA ARG A 235 -3.59 3.66 3.48
C ARG A 235 -4.67 4.72 3.69
N MET A 236 -5.94 4.31 3.66
CA MET A 236 -7.06 5.20 3.99
C MET A 236 -6.89 5.76 5.41
N SER A 237 -6.49 4.92 6.36
CA SER A 237 -6.24 5.30 7.75
C SER A 237 -5.04 6.25 7.90
N ALA A 238 -3.95 6.00 7.17
CA ALA A 238 -2.79 6.90 7.13
C ALA A 238 -3.15 8.27 6.54
N ALA A 239 -4.10 8.32 5.60
CA ALA A 239 -4.61 9.57 5.05
C ALA A 239 -5.30 10.45 6.09
N ILE A 240 -5.87 9.89 7.17
CA ILE A 240 -6.45 10.67 8.27
C ILE A 240 -5.41 11.59 8.90
N GLY A 241 -4.22 11.05 9.24
CA GLY A 241 -3.14 11.85 9.83
C GLY A 241 -2.70 12.98 8.89
N THR A 242 -2.51 12.65 7.61
CA THR A 242 -2.16 13.62 6.57
C THR A 242 -3.26 14.68 6.41
N ASN A 243 -4.53 14.27 6.41
CA ASN A 243 -5.66 15.17 6.28
C ASN A 243 -5.84 16.08 7.51
N ILE A 244 -5.59 15.59 8.72
CA ILE A 244 -5.63 16.43 9.94
C ILE A 244 -4.60 17.56 9.83
N VAL A 245 -3.36 17.24 9.44
CA VAL A 245 -2.31 18.26 9.22
C VAL A 245 -2.73 19.23 8.11
N LEU A 246 -3.23 18.71 7.00
CA LEU A 246 -3.66 19.50 5.86
C LEU A 246 -4.87 20.38 6.22
N TYR A 247 -5.91 19.85 6.87
CA TYR A 247 -7.08 20.63 7.31
C TYR A 247 -6.70 21.69 8.34
N SER A 248 -5.74 21.40 9.23
CA SER A 248 -5.23 22.39 10.19
C SER A 248 -4.49 23.53 9.45
N ALA A 249 -3.66 23.20 8.47
CA ALA A 249 -3.01 24.18 7.60
C ALA A 249 -4.04 24.95 6.76
N MET A 250 -5.06 24.26 6.23
CA MET A 250 -6.16 24.86 5.48
C MET A 250 -7.00 25.81 6.32
N ALA A 251 -7.34 25.44 7.57
CA ALA A 251 -8.02 26.34 8.48
C ALA A 251 -7.21 27.62 8.68
N LEU A 252 -5.89 27.50 8.81
CA LEU A 252 -4.98 28.63 8.90
C LEU A 252 -4.99 29.49 7.63
N VAL A 253 -4.92 28.86 6.45
CA VAL A 253 -4.95 29.53 5.12
C VAL A 253 -6.36 30.02 4.77
N GLY A 254 -7.41 29.27 5.15
CA GLY A 254 -8.82 29.67 4.99
C GLY A 254 -9.14 30.92 5.77
N PHE A 255 -8.51 31.08 6.93
CA PHE A 255 -8.52 32.33 7.69
C PHE A 255 -7.94 33.52 6.88
N LEU A 256 -7.08 33.23 5.90
CA LEU A 256 -6.52 34.20 4.96
C LEU A 256 -7.35 34.36 3.67
N GLY A 257 -8.52 33.71 3.54
CA GLY A 257 -9.49 33.92 2.46
C GLY A 257 -9.43 32.92 1.30
N PHE A 258 -8.60 31.87 1.35
CA PHE A 258 -8.39 30.91 0.25
C PHE A 258 -9.13 29.55 0.43
N GLY A 259 -10.06 29.45 1.41
CA GLY A 259 -10.69 28.20 1.84
C GLY A 259 -11.42 27.37 0.77
N PRO A 260 -12.32 27.93 -0.06
CA PRO A 260 -13.16 27.12 -0.96
C PRO A 260 -12.39 26.38 -2.05
N LEU A 261 -11.35 27.00 -2.61
CA LEU A 261 -10.54 26.38 -3.69
C LEU A 261 -9.74 25.20 -3.20
N LEU A 262 -9.28 25.26 -1.96
CA LEU A 262 -8.47 24.24 -1.33
C LEU A 262 -9.31 23.02 -0.93
N MET A 263 -10.58 23.23 -0.53
CA MET A 263 -11.51 22.18 -0.13
C MET A 263 -11.85 21.22 -1.31
N HIS A 264 -12.00 21.76 -2.51
CA HIS A 264 -12.22 20.96 -3.73
C HIS A 264 -11.00 20.08 -4.07
N TYR A 265 -9.80 20.62 -3.91
CA TYR A 265 -8.55 19.92 -4.18
C TYR A 265 -8.30 18.73 -3.21
N VAL A 266 -8.67 18.88 -1.94
CA VAL A 266 -8.46 17.81 -0.92
C VAL A 266 -9.43 16.64 -1.11
N GLY A 267 -10.69 16.92 -1.45
CA GLY A 267 -11.68 15.85 -1.65
C GLY A 267 -11.32 14.89 -2.79
N SER A 268 -10.70 15.40 -3.87
CA SER A 268 -10.28 14.57 -5.01
C SER A 268 -9.06 13.69 -4.69
N ARG A 269 -8.23 14.07 -3.68
CA ARG A 269 -7.00 13.35 -3.35
C ARG A 269 -7.21 12.13 -2.45
N PHE A 270 -8.37 11.95 -1.87
CA PHE A 270 -8.62 10.82 -0.97
C PHE A 270 -8.51 9.47 -1.68
N LEU A 271 -9.17 9.33 -2.84
CA LEU A 271 -9.09 8.11 -3.65
C LEU A 271 -7.68 7.92 -4.25
N ASP A 272 -7.02 9.00 -4.67
CA ASP A 272 -5.65 8.95 -5.15
C ASP A 272 -4.69 8.39 -4.08
N ILE A 273 -4.86 8.79 -2.81
CA ILE A 273 -4.03 8.27 -1.71
C ILE A 273 -4.36 6.80 -1.43
N ALA A 274 -5.63 6.42 -1.47
CA ALA A 274 -6.06 5.07 -1.18
C ALA A 274 -5.68 4.06 -2.29
N PHE A 275 -5.77 4.46 -3.56
CA PHE A 275 -5.61 3.56 -4.69
C PHE A 275 -4.53 3.99 -5.70
N GLY A 276 -4.23 5.29 -5.81
CA GLY A 276 -3.34 5.84 -6.84
C GLY A 276 -1.86 5.88 -6.45
N ASN A 277 -1.52 5.95 -5.15
CA ASN A 277 -0.12 6.00 -4.73
C ASN A 277 0.53 4.61 -4.68
N PRO A 278 1.82 4.51 -5.04
CA PRO A 278 2.57 3.27 -4.89
C PRO A 278 2.50 2.73 -3.45
N MET A 279 2.41 1.41 -3.32
CA MET A 279 2.45 0.74 -2.03
C MET A 279 3.77 1.03 -1.31
N SER A 280 3.73 1.12 0.02
CA SER A 280 4.96 1.26 0.80
C SER A 280 5.83 0.00 0.66
N ARG A 281 7.16 0.14 0.80
CA ARG A 281 8.08 -0.99 0.73
C ARG A 281 7.75 -2.09 1.75
N LEU A 282 7.15 -1.71 2.87
CA LEU A 282 6.72 -2.64 3.90
C LEU A 282 5.49 -3.44 3.44
N GLN A 283 4.48 -2.76 2.88
CA GLN A 283 3.28 -3.39 2.34
C GLN A 283 3.61 -4.33 1.18
N GLU A 284 4.55 -3.91 0.29
CA GLU A 284 5.04 -4.76 -0.78
C GLU A 284 5.71 -6.04 -0.26
N SER A 285 6.58 -5.90 0.75
CA SER A 285 7.25 -7.05 1.37
C SER A 285 6.27 -7.99 2.08
N GLU A 286 5.22 -7.45 2.67
CA GLU A 286 4.16 -8.21 3.32
C GLU A 286 3.30 -8.94 2.28
N ALA A 287 2.94 -8.28 1.18
CA ALA A 287 2.20 -8.89 0.08
C ALA A 287 3.01 -9.99 -0.62
N ASP A 288 4.32 -9.81 -0.80
CA ASP A 288 5.20 -10.85 -1.31
C ASP A 288 5.22 -12.08 -0.43
N TYR A 289 5.32 -11.90 0.89
CA TYR A 289 5.35 -13.03 1.83
C TYR A 289 4.01 -13.78 1.86
N ILE A 290 2.91 -13.05 2.07
CA ILE A 290 1.56 -13.64 2.13
C ILE A 290 1.22 -14.33 0.81
N GLY A 291 1.49 -13.67 -0.32
CA GLY A 291 1.25 -14.22 -1.66
C GLY A 291 2.07 -15.48 -1.94
N LEU A 292 3.34 -15.50 -1.50
CA LEU A 292 4.22 -16.65 -1.63
C LEU A 292 3.72 -17.86 -0.83
N ILE A 293 3.28 -17.64 0.41
CA ILE A 293 2.70 -18.70 1.24
C ILE A 293 1.38 -19.19 0.63
N MET A 294 0.49 -18.27 0.23
CA MET A 294 -0.80 -18.60 -0.38
C MET A 294 -0.64 -19.45 -1.64
N MET A 295 0.24 -19.06 -2.58
CA MET A 295 0.46 -19.85 -3.79
C MET A 295 1.04 -21.23 -3.50
N SER A 296 1.86 -21.34 -2.46
CA SER A 296 2.47 -22.61 -2.02
C SER A 296 1.41 -23.56 -1.46
N GLU A 297 0.53 -23.08 -0.59
CA GLU A 297 -0.60 -23.84 -0.05
C GLU A 297 -1.61 -24.22 -1.14
N ALA A 298 -1.79 -23.37 -2.16
CA ALA A 298 -2.57 -23.66 -3.37
C ALA A 298 -1.88 -24.59 -4.38
N CYS A 299 -0.76 -25.20 -3.99
CA CYS A 299 0.01 -26.18 -4.77
C CYS A 299 0.74 -25.63 -6.00
N PHE A 300 0.92 -24.33 -6.10
CA PHE A 300 1.80 -23.74 -7.09
C PHE A 300 3.27 -23.82 -6.66
N ASN A 301 4.18 -23.77 -7.64
CA ASN A 301 5.61 -23.78 -7.36
C ASN A 301 6.10 -22.38 -6.95
N PRO A 302 6.52 -22.15 -5.69
CA PRO A 302 6.93 -20.81 -5.24
C PRO A 302 8.26 -20.34 -5.87
N ALA A 303 9.06 -21.24 -6.43
CA ALA A 303 10.28 -20.84 -7.16
C ALA A 303 9.98 -20.00 -8.41
N ASP A 304 8.81 -20.19 -9.02
CA ASP A 304 8.37 -19.42 -10.19
C ASP A 304 8.11 -17.95 -9.84
N ALA A 305 7.84 -17.61 -8.57
CA ALA A 305 7.75 -16.23 -8.11
C ALA A 305 9.09 -15.51 -8.27
N VAL A 306 10.21 -16.14 -7.90
CA VAL A 306 11.55 -15.58 -8.09
C VAL A 306 11.82 -15.35 -9.58
N ALA A 307 11.54 -16.35 -10.41
CA ALA A 307 11.74 -16.27 -11.84
C ALA A 307 10.88 -15.17 -12.48
N PHE A 308 9.63 -14.98 -12.01
CA PHE A 308 8.77 -13.89 -12.45
C PHE A 308 9.38 -12.52 -12.12
N TRP A 309 9.77 -12.30 -10.85
CA TRP A 309 10.36 -11.04 -10.43
C TRP A 309 11.66 -10.70 -11.14
N GLN A 310 12.48 -11.72 -11.46
CA GLN A 310 13.69 -11.55 -12.26
C GLN A 310 13.37 -11.09 -13.67
N ARG A 311 12.32 -11.66 -14.31
CA ARG A 311 11.86 -11.20 -15.64
C ARG A 311 11.32 -9.79 -15.60
N MET A 312 10.56 -9.44 -14.55
CA MET A 312 10.05 -8.08 -14.36
C MET A 312 11.19 -7.06 -14.19
N GLU A 313 12.24 -7.43 -13.47
CA GLU A 313 13.44 -6.57 -13.32
C GLU A 313 14.18 -6.39 -14.66
N GLN A 314 14.28 -7.44 -15.46
CA GLN A 314 14.89 -7.39 -16.79
C GLN A 314 14.04 -6.59 -17.80
N ALA A 315 12.71 -6.60 -17.64
CA ALA A 315 11.78 -5.85 -18.48
C ALA A 315 11.78 -4.32 -18.21
N LYS A 316 12.52 -3.83 -17.22
CA LYS A 316 12.71 -2.39 -16.91
C LYS A 316 13.54 -1.63 -17.98
N GLY A 317 13.73 -2.17 -19.18
CA GLY A 317 14.51 -1.55 -20.25
C GLY A 317 13.89 -0.25 -20.79
N GLU A 318 13.40 -0.26 -22.03
CA GLU A 318 12.88 0.94 -22.69
C GLU A 318 11.49 1.36 -22.20
N GLU A 319 10.65 0.40 -21.78
CA GLU A 319 9.31 0.66 -21.22
C GLU A 319 9.17 -0.06 -19.88
N VAL A 320 8.99 0.71 -18.81
CA VAL A 320 8.73 0.15 -17.47
C VAL A 320 7.31 -0.41 -17.44
N PRO A 321 7.12 -1.71 -17.16
CA PRO A 321 5.77 -2.27 -16.99
C PRO A 321 4.93 -1.46 -16.01
N GLU A 322 3.69 -1.16 -16.34
CA GLU A 322 2.81 -0.31 -15.52
C GLU A 322 2.67 -0.86 -14.10
N TRP A 323 2.59 -2.19 -13.95
CA TRP A 323 2.57 -2.84 -12.65
C TRP A 323 3.76 -2.48 -11.75
N LEU A 324 4.95 -2.21 -12.31
CA LEU A 324 6.11 -1.75 -11.53
C LEU A 324 5.99 -0.29 -11.07
N SER A 325 5.09 0.50 -11.62
CA SER A 325 4.83 1.86 -11.14
C SER A 325 4.06 1.86 -9.82
N THR A 326 3.14 0.91 -9.65
CA THR A 326 2.36 0.71 -8.42
C THR A 326 3.06 -0.21 -7.43
N HIS A 327 3.84 -1.19 -7.93
CA HIS A 327 4.59 -2.20 -7.17
C HIS A 327 6.09 -2.13 -7.47
N PRO A 328 6.83 -1.15 -6.91
CA PRO A 328 8.23 -0.96 -7.24
C PRO A 328 9.06 -2.20 -6.94
N SER A 329 9.61 -2.82 -7.99
CA SER A 329 10.54 -3.93 -7.85
C SER A 329 11.92 -3.40 -7.48
N ASN A 330 12.62 -4.15 -6.67
CA ASN A 330 14.04 -3.96 -6.41
C ASN A 330 14.72 -5.30 -6.09
N VAL A 331 16.02 -5.34 -6.26
CA VAL A 331 16.85 -6.53 -6.00
C VAL A 331 16.62 -7.07 -4.57
N SER A 332 16.28 -6.20 -3.62
CA SER A 332 16.02 -6.61 -2.24
C SER A 332 14.71 -7.40 -2.06
N ARG A 333 13.69 -7.18 -2.93
CA ARG A 333 12.46 -8.01 -2.94
C ARG A 333 12.79 -9.43 -3.40
N ILE A 334 13.49 -9.56 -4.52
CA ILE A 334 13.92 -10.87 -5.05
C ILE A 334 14.70 -11.65 -4.00
N LYS A 335 15.65 -10.98 -3.32
CA LYS A 335 16.44 -11.61 -2.27
C LYS A 335 15.56 -12.10 -1.11
N ARG A 336 14.60 -11.29 -0.63
CA ARG A 336 13.68 -11.71 0.45
C ARG A 336 12.81 -12.89 0.03
N ILE A 337 12.26 -12.88 -1.17
CA ILE A 337 11.46 -13.99 -1.68
C ILE A 337 12.32 -15.27 -1.70
N GLN A 338 13.60 -15.17 -2.08
CA GLN A 338 14.53 -16.30 -2.02
C GLN A 338 14.79 -16.79 -0.60
N GLU A 339 14.87 -15.87 0.37
CA GLU A 339 15.03 -16.22 1.80
C GLU A 339 13.80 -16.97 2.37
N TRP A 340 12.59 -16.68 1.86
CA TRP A 340 11.35 -17.34 2.27
C TRP A 340 11.03 -18.63 1.50
N LEU A 341 11.76 -18.93 0.40
CA LEU A 341 11.51 -20.14 -0.40
C LEU A 341 11.55 -21.46 0.40
N PRO A 342 12.47 -21.68 1.35
CA PRO A 342 12.47 -22.92 2.12
C PRO A 342 11.17 -23.13 2.89
N GLU A 343 10.66 -22.09 3.56
CA GLU A 343 9.37 -22.13 4.27
C GLU A 343 8.22 -22.36 3.29
N ALA A 344 8.20 -21.63 2.18
CA ALA A 344 7.17 -21.76 1.16
C ALA A 344 7.11 -23.17 0.56
N MET A 345 8.28 -23.78 0.33
CA MET A 345 8.37 -25.17 -0.15
C MET A 345 7.90 -26.17 0.92
N GLU A 346 8.21 -25.94 2.18
CA GLU A 346 7.70 -26.76 3.30
C GLU A 346 6.17 -26.66 3.38
N ARG A 347 5.60 -25.45 3.29
CA ARG A 347 4.15 -25.24 3.25
C ARG A 347 3.49 -26.01 2.10
N ARG A 348 4.10 -25.94 0.91
CA ARG A 348 3.63 -26.68 -0.26
C ARG A 348 3.67 -28.19 -0.04
N GLN A 349 4.72 -28.71 0.61
CA GLN A 349 4.85 -30.15 0.90
C GLN A 349 3.81 -30.63 1.93
N ASN A 350 3.49 -29.78 2.91
CA ASN A 350 2.54 -30.07 3.97
C ASN A 350 1.07 -29.86 3.54
N SER A 351 0.84 -29.25 2.37
CA SER A 351 -0.48 -29.14 1.75
C SER A 351 -0.83 -30.47 1.02
N ASP A 352 -2.13 -30.72 0.81
CA ASP A 352 -2.62 -31.93 0.11
C ASP A 352 -2.23 -32.00 -1.38
N CYS A 353 -1.14 -31.31 -1.77
CA CYS A 353 -0.67 -31.26 -3.15
C CYS A 353 -0.22 -32.64 -3.69
N HIS A 354 0.24 -33.51 -2.80
CA HIS A 354 0.75 -34.83 -3.18
C HIS A 354 -0.37 -35.76 -3.71
N THR A 355 -1.57 -35.68 -3.15
CA THR A 355 -2.70 -36.50 -3.61
C THR A 355 -3.12 -36.10 -5.02
N THR A 356 -3.13 -34.81 -5.34
CA THR A 356 -3.53 -34.30 -6.66
C THR A 356 -2.45 -34.53 -7.72
N THR A 357 -1.17 -34.33 -7.38
CA THR A 357 -0.04 -34.55 -8.31
C THR A 357 0.24 -36.03 -8.52
N ALA A 358 0.19 -36.85 -7.46
CA ALA A 358 0.38 -38.29 -7.58
C ALA A 358 -0.75 -38.94 -8.42
N PHE A 359 -1.99 -38.49 -8.24
CA PHE A 359 -3.10 -38.96 -9.07
C PHE A 359 -2.95 -38.52 -10.55
N ALA A 360 -2.55 -37.25 -10.80
CA ALA A 360 -2.32 -36.75 -12.13
C ALA A 360 -1.14 -37.44 -12.83
N ASP A 361 -0.10 -37.83 -12.08
CA ASP A 361 1.03 -38.58 -12.61
C ASP A 361 0.70 -40.04 -12.85
N LEU A 362 -0.08 -40.68 -11.96
CA LEU A 362 -0.65 -42.00 -12.18
C LEU A 362 -1.55 -42.03 -13.41
N PHE A 363 -2.42 -41.02 -13.55
CA PHE A 363 -3.32 -40.90 -14.70
C PHE A 363 -2.56 -40.70 -16.02
N ARG A 364 -1.51 -39.83 -16.01
CA ARG A 364 -0.63 -39.66 -17.18
C ARG A 364 0.12 -40.93 -17.54
N ARG A 365 0.65 -41.67 -16.55
CA ARG A 365 1.31 -42.97 -16.79
C ARG A 365 0.33 -44.00 -17.32
N ALA A 366 -0.90 -44.07 -16.76
CA ALA A 366 -1.93 -44.97 -17.24
C ALA A 366 -2.29 -44.65 -18.71
N LEU A 367 -2.48 -43.39 -19.07
CA LEU A 367 -2.74 -42.96 -20.45
C LEU A 367 -1.57 -43.31 -21.41
N SER A 368 -0.31 -43.10 -20.99
CA SER A 368 0.85 -43.39 -21.79
C SER A 368 1.10 -44.92 -22.00
N GLN A 369 0.56 -45.73 -21.08
CA GLN A 369 0.63 -47.22 -21.15
C GLN A 369 -0.63 -47.84 -21.76
N GLY A 370 -1.57 -47.03 -22.27
CA GLY A 370 -2.81 -47.52 -22.91
C GLY A 370 -3.77 -48.20 -21.95
N ILE A 371 -3.63 -47.96 -20.62
CA ILE A 371 -4.53 -48.51 -19.61
C ILE A 371 -5.75 -47.62 -19.50
N ILE A 372 -6.91 -48.08 -19.95
CA ILE A 372 -8.19 -47.40 -19.73
C ILE A 372 -8.62 -47.71 -18.29
N ILE A 373 -8.58 -46.69 -17.42
CA ILE A 373 -9.21 -46.83 -16.08
C ILE A 373 -10.71 -46.58 -16.25
N ILE A 374 -11.51 -47.63 -16.15
CA ILE A 374 -12.96 -47.57 -16.13
C ILE A 374 -13.46 -47.25 -14.72
#